data_e250df37d37e73fcd121d3dbe7075a2b
#
_entry.id   e250df37d37e73fcd121d3dbe7075a2b
#
_cell.length_a   1.000
_cell.length_b   1.000
_cell.length_c   1.000
_cell.angle_alpha   90.00
_cell.angle_beta   90.00
_cell.angle_gamma   90.00
#
_symmetry.space_group_name_H-M   'P 1'
#
loop_
_entity.id
_entity.type
_entity.pdbx_description
1 polymer ?
#
loop_
_entity_poly.entity_id
_entity_poly.type
_entity_poly.pdbx_seq_one_letter_code
_entity_poly.pdbx_strand_id
1 'polypeptide(L)'
;MTIALTGGGTGGHLAIVRCLLESAVKKNIECVYIGSQNGQDKAWFENEVRFKEKFFLSSKGVVNQSKFGKISSLLHTLKLSKDCREIFKKYHIQAVFSVGGYSAAPASFAALFSHLPLFIHEQNSKSGSLNMLLKPFATKFFSAFEKEISPYPVADKFFDNARIRKELKNIIFLGGSQGAQFINELALNLAPKLQEQNIKIIHQCGKNDFEKCKKHYQSLNIQADIFDFSLNLEEKMKNADLAISRAGASTLFELCANTLPTIFIPYPYAAKNHQYFNAKFLQDQALCQIFMQNSINLDEFFKSILKLNLENISTRLQNITQKNGADMLIQKALFDNLTFIR
;
A
#
# COMPACT_ATOMS: atom_id res chain seq x y z
N MET A 1 -16.69 -18.90 12.07
CA MET A 1 -15.93 -19.03 10.83
C MET A 1 -14.51 -18.55 11.05
N THR A 2 -13.50 -19.34 10.59
CA THR A 2 -12.09 -18.95 10.68
C THR A 2 -11.49 -18.85 9.28
N ILE A 3 -10.80 -17.77 8.96
CA ILE A 3 -10.12 -17.56 7.68
C ILE A 3 -8.62 -17.33 7.87
N ALA A 4 -7.82 -17.62 6.85
CA ALA A 4 -6.43 -17.23 6.83
C ALA A 4 -6.27 -15.92 6.02
N LEU A 5 -5.61 -14.92 6.59
CA LEU A 5 -5.12 -13.74 5.90
C LEU A 5 -3.64 -13.91 5.61
N THR A 6 -3.23 -13.73 4.36
CA THR A 6 -1.83 -13.94 3.96
C THR A 6 -1.35 -12.89 2.98
N GLY A 7 -0.07 -12.58 3.05
CA GLY A 7 0.58 -11.60 2.21
C GLY A 7 1.30 -10.53 3.02
N GLY A 8 2.31 -9.93 2.42
CA GLY A 8 3.16 -8.98 3.13
C GLY A 8 4.48 -8.69 2.41
N GLY A 9 5.55 -8.61 3.19
CA GLY A 9 6.88 -8.22 2.73
C GLY A 9 7.07 -6.70 2.65
N THR A 10 6.03 -5.95 2.36
CA THR A 10 6.04 -4.48 2.31
C THR A 10 4.85 -3.87 3.05
N GLY A 11 5.01 -2.63 3.54
CA GLY A 11 3.97 -1.92 4.29
C GLY A 11 2.64 -1.80 3.55
N GLY A 12 2.66 -1.67 2.21
CA GLY A 12 1.44 -1.59 1.41
C GLY A 12 0.56 -2.84 1.50
N HIS A 13 1.14 -4.04 1.38
CA HIS A 13 0.40 -5.28 1.56
C HIS A 13 -0.14 -5.43 2.99
N LEU A 14 0.70 -5.07 3.98
CA LEU A 14 0.35 -5.19 5.39
C LEU A 14 -0.77 -4.23 5.81
N ALA A 15 -0.83 -3.03 5.22
CA ALA A 15 -1.94 -2.10 5.42
C ALA A 15 -3.28 -2.70 4.96
N ILE A 16 -3.29 -3.38 3.80
CA ILE A 16 -4.48 -4.07 3.30
C ILE A 16 -4.90 -5.22 4.24
N VAL A 17 -3.93 -6.05 4.68
CA VAL A 17 -4.21 -7.13 5.65
C VAL A 17 -4.84 -6.56 6.93
N ARG A 18 -4.35 -5.42 7.41
CA ARG A 18 -4.91 -4.75 8.60
C ARG A 18 -6.36 -4.31 8.38
N CYS A 19 -6.66 -3.71 7.23
CA CYS A 19 -8.04 -3.33 6.88
C CYS A 19 -8.98 -4.54 6.80
N LEU A 20 -8.50 -5.64 6.19
CA LEU A 20 -9.28 -6.89 6.12
C LEU A 20 -9.49 -7.52 7.49
N LEU A 21 -8.48 -7.50 8.37
CA LEU A 21 -8.59 -7.96 9.75
C LEU A 21 -9.64 -7.14 10.51
N GLU A 22 -9.59 -5.81 10.42
CA GLU A 22 -10.57 -4.92 11.06
C GLU A 22 -12.01 -5.23 10.61
N SER A 23 -12.19 -5.43 9.32
CA SER A 23 -13.48 -5.82 8.75
C SER A 23 -13.94 -7.20 9.24
N ALA A 24 -13.05 -8.18 9.24
CA ALA A 24 -13.36 -9.54 9.71
C ALA A 24 -13.78 -9.54 11.18
N VAL A 25 -13.05 -8.83 12.03
CA VAL A 25 -13.37 -8.71 13.48
C VAL A 25 -14.74 -8.07 13.70
N LYS A 26 -15.08 -6.99 12.97
CA LYS A 26 -16.42 -6.37 13.02
C LYS A 26 -17.55 -7.35 12.69
N LYS A 27 -17.26 -8.39 11.88
CA LYS A 27 -18.22 -9.43 11.45
C LYS A 27 -18.12 -10.73 12.26
N ASN A 28 -17.39 -10.74 13.39
CA ASN A 28 -17.15 -11.91 14.24
C ASN A 28 -16.49 -13.08 13.47
N ILE A 29 -15.60 -12.77 12.52
CA ILE A 29 -14.81 -13.75 11.77
C ILE A 29 -13.44 -13.83 12.42
N GLU A 30 -13.04 -15.04 12.84
CA GLU A 30 -11.70 -15.28 13.37
C GLU A 30 -10.67 -15.29 12.24
N CYS A 31 -9.52 -14.65 12.46
CA CYS A 31 -8.45 -14.58 11.48
C CYS A 31 -7.17 -15.22 12.01
N VAL A 32 -6.53 -16.04 11.20
CA VAL A 32 -5.17 -16.53 11.38
C VAL A 32 -4.30 -15.82 10.37
N TYR A 33 -3.18 -15.23 10.81
CA TYR A 33 -2.22 -14.60 9.91
C TYR A 33 -1.11 -15.57 9.53
N ILE A 34 -0.79 -15.62 8.22
CA ILE A 34 0.34 -16.37 7.69
C ILE A 34 1.17 -15.43 6.81
N GLY A 35 2.34 -15.05 7.29
CA GLY A 35 3.26 -14.12 6.64
C GLY A 35 4.69 -14.64 6.62
N SER A 36 5.65 -13.74 6.45
CA SER A 36 7.08 -14.04 6.41
C SER A 36 7.82 -13.51 7.62
N GLN A 37 8.83 -14.25 8.07
CA GLN A 37 9.83 -13.72 9.01
C GLN A 37 10.80 -12.74 8.34
N ASN A 38 10.84 -12.73 6.99
CA ASN A 38 11.64 -11.83 6.18
C ASN A 38 10.74 -10.68 5.67
N GLY A 39 11.18 -9.44 5.83
CA GLY A 39 10.37 -8.27 5.49
C GLY A 39 9.78 -7.59 6.71
N GLN A 40 8.66 -6.89 6.54
CA GLN A 40 8.05 -6.08 7.59
C GLN A 40 6.93 -6.79 8.37
N ASP A 41 6.56 -8.00 7.97
CA ASP A 41 5.38 -8.74 8.46
C ASP A 41 5.37 -8.89 9.99
N LYS A 42 6.53 -9.32 10.53
CA LYS A 42 6.69 -9.51 11.97
C LYS A 42 6.57 -8.18 12.73
N ALA A 43 7.24 -7.14 12.26
CA ALA A 43 7.19 -5.82 12.89
C ALA A 43 5.77 -5.22 12.92
N TRP A 44 4.92 -5.55 11.94
CA TRP A 44 3.54 -5.09 11.88
C TRP A 44 2.58 -5.88 12.75
N PHE A 45 2.77 -7.19 12.86
CA PHE A 45 1.73 -8.07 13.41
C PHE A 45 2.18 -8.93 14.59
N GLU A 46 3.44 -8.92 15.03
CA GLU A 46 3.88 -9.71 16.19
C GLU A 46 3.01 -9.42 17.42
N ASN A 47 2.71 -8.15 17.67
CA ASN A 47 1.92 -7.69 18.81
C ASN A 47 0.43 -7.45 18.49
N GLU A 48 -0.04 -7.84 17.30
CA GLU A 48 -1.45 -7.65 16.93
C GLU A 48 -2.32 -8.73 17.55
N VAL A 49 -3.10 -8.36 18.56
CA VAL A 49 -3.89 -9.27 19.41
C VAL A 49 -5.20 -9.74 18.78
N ARG A 50 -5.67 -9.07 17.73
CA ARG A 50 -6.95 -9.40 17.06
C ARG A 50 -6.85 -10.65 16.19
N PHE A 51 -5.65 -11.10 15.84
CA PHE A 51 -5.47 -12.40 15.21
C PHE A 51 -5.63 -13.52 16.26
N LYS A 52 -6.35 -14.58 15.91
CA LYS A 52 -6.44 -15.81 16.71
C LYS A 52 -5.06 -16.46 16.87
N GLU A 53 -4.25 -16.45 15.78
CA GLU A 53 -2.86 -16.91 15.79
C GLU A 53 -2.09 -16.31 14.62
N LYS A 54 -0.76 -16.27 14.72
CA LYS A 54 0.14 -15.68 13.72
C LYS A 54 1.32 -16.60 13.45
N PHE A 55 1.59 -16.84 12.17
CA PHE A 55 2.68 -17.68 11.70
C PHE A 55 3.57 -16.88 10.75
N PHE A 56 4.86 -16.79 11.10
CA PHE A 56 5.87 -16.13 10.28
C PHE A 56 6.81 -17.18 9.70
N LEU A 57 6.61 -17.52 8.44
CA LEU A 57 7.34 -18.57 7.74
C LEU A 57 8.66 -18.04 7.16
N SER A 58 9.61 -18.92 6.90
CA SER A 58 10.90 -18.56 6.27
C SER A 58 10.80 -18.36 4.75
N SER A 59 9.67 -17.82 4.27
CA SER A 59 9.44 -17.58 2.84
C SER A 59 10.43 -16.55 2.27
N LYS A 60 10.85 -16.77 1.02
CA LYS A 60 11.80 -15.90 0.30
C LYS A 60 11.24 -15.50 -1.05
N GLY A 61 11.55 -14.27 -1.49
CA GLY A 61 11.19 -13.81 -2.83
C GLY A 61 11.97 -14.60 -3.92
N VAL A 62 11.28 -14.90 -5.02
CA VAL A 62 11.86 -15.63 -6.18
C VAL A 62 12.42 -14.64 -7.23
N VAL A 63 12.05 -13.36 -7.14
CA VAL A 63 12.45 -12.31 -8.07
C VAL A 63 13.95 -12.01 -7.91
N ASN A 64 14.65 -11.83 -9.02
CA ASN A 64 16.11 -11.57 -9.08
C ASN A 64 17.02 -12.74 -8.67
N GLN A 65 16.54 -13.99 -8.72
CA GLN A 65 17.36 -15.17 -8.50
C GLN A 65 17.80 -15.83 -9.84
N SER A 66 18.91 -16.55 -9.79
CA SER A 66 19.35 -17.42 -10.89
C SER A 66 18.33 -18.53 -11.18
N LYS A 67 18.42 -19.20 -12.33
CA LYS A 67 17.51 -20.32 -12.67
C LYS A 67 17.49 -21.40 -11.58
N PHE A 68 18.65 -21.81 -11.06
CA PHE A 68 18.75 -22.78 -9.95
C PHE A 68 18.14 -22.23 -8.65
N GLY A 69 18.36 -20.94 -8.34
CA GLY A 69 17.76 -20.28 -7.18
C GLY A 69 16.24 -20.25 -7.25
N LYS A 70 15.65 -20.04 -8.44
CA LYS A 70 14.19 -20.09 -8.64
C LYS A 70 13.61 -21.48 -8.35
N ILE A 71 14.26 -22.54 -8.82
CA ILE A 71 13.84 -23.93 -8.56
C ILE A 71 13.92 -24.23 -7.06
N SER A 72 15.03 -23.90 -6.41
CA SER A 72 15.19 -24.08 -4.97
C SER A 72 14.12 -23.30 -4.17
N SER A 73 13.84 -22.05 -4.54
CA SER A 73 12.80 -21.26 -3.89
C SER A 73 11.40 -21.84 -4.12
N LEU A 74 11.12 -22.39 -5.28
CA LEU A 74 9.85 -23.07 -5.55
C LEU A 74 9.68 -24.32 -4.67
N LEU A 75 10.69 -25.19 -4.61
CA LEU A 75 10.69 -26.38 -3.75
C LEU A 75 10.52 -25.99 -2.27
N HIS A 76 11.20 -24.94 -1.83
CA HIS A 76 11.04 -24.41 -0.48
C HIS A 76 9.61 -23.91 -0.23
N THR A 77 9.04 -23.18 -1.18
CA THR A 77 7.64 -22.72 -1.10
C THR A 77 6.66 -23.88 -0.98
N LEU A 78 6.87 -24.96 -1.77
CA LEU A 78 6.05 -26.16 -1.70
C LEU A 78 6.16 -26.88 -0.34
N LYS A 79 7.37 -26.90 0.25
CA LYS A 79 7.55 -27.41 1.62
C LYS A 79 6.76 -26.57 2.63
N LEU A 80 6.89 -25.26 2.59
CA LEU A 80 6.13 -24.37 3.47
C LEU A 80 4.62 -24.45 3.25
N SER A 81 4.16 -24.77 2.03
CA SER A 81 2.75 -25.00 1.75
C SER A 81 2.22 -26.24 2.47
N LYS A 82 3.05 -27.26 2.69
CA LYS A 82 2.68 -28.42 3.51
C LYS A 82 2.47 -28.01 4.98
N ASP A 83 3.35 -27.18 5.52
CA ASP A 83 3.21 -26.64 6.87
C ASP A 83 1.93 -25.79 7.00
N CYS A 84 1.61 -24.98 6.00
CA CYS A 84 0.35 -24.22 5.94
C CYS A 84 -0.88 -25.14 5.96
N ARG A 85 -0.85 -26.30 5.30
CA ARG A 85 -1.98 -27.25 5.33
C ARG A 85 -2.22 -27.81 6.72
N GLU A 86 -1.17 -28.06 7.50
CA GLU A 86 -1.31 -28.48 8.90
C GLU A 86 -1.89 -27.34 9.77
N ILE A 87 -1.48 -26.09 9.52
CA ILE A 87 -2.09 -24.91 10.15
C ILE A 87 -3.58 -24.85 9.80
N PHE A 88 -3.95 -25.03 8.52
CA PHE A 88 -5.35 -24.99 8.08
C PHE A 88 -6.21 -26.03 8.78
N LYS A 89 -5.73 -27.27 8.93
CA LYS A 89 -6.41 -28.32 9.68
C LYS A 89 -6.55 -27.96 11.14
N LYS A 90 -5.45 -27.56 11.80
CA LYS A 90 -5.41 -27.24 13.23
C LYS A 90 -6.38 -26.12 13.62
N TYR A 91 -6.49 -25.08 12.79
CA TYR A 91 -7.33 -23.91 13.07
C TYR A 91 -8.66 -23.92 12.33
N HIS A 92 -9.01 -25.02 11.64
CA HIS A 92 -10.25 -25.19 10.89
C HIS A 92 -10.48 -24.04 9.89
N ILE A 93 -9.43 -23.71 9.11
CA ILE A 93 -9.50 -22.64 8.11
C ILE A 93 -10.48 -23.02 7.00
N GLN A 94 -11.42 -22.13 6.72
CA GLN A 94 -12.49 -22.33 5.73
C GLN A 94 -12.27 -21.57 4.43
N ALA A 95 -11.41 -20.53 4.45
CA ALA A 95 -11.05 -19.78 3.27
C ALA A 95 -9.70 -19.06 3.47
N VAL A 96 -9.02 -18.74 2.38
CA VAL A 96 -7.76 -18.00 2.39
C VAL A 96 -7.93 -16.69 1.61
N PHE A 97 -7.58 -15.58 2.23
CA PHE A 97 -7.55 -14.26 1.59
C PHE A 97 -6.09 -13.82 1.43
N SER A 98 -5.63 -13.77 0.19
CA SER A 98 -4.27 -13.39 -0.18
C SER A 98 -4.24 -11.95 -0.69
N VAL A 99 -3.34 -11.13 -0.14
CA VAL A 99 -3.07 -9.78 -0.67
C VAL A 99 -1.82 -9.73 -1.55
N GLY A 100 -1.21 -10.90 -1.82
CA GLY A 100 -0.02 -10.99 -2.67
C GLY A 100 1.29 -10.76 -1.92
N GLY A 101 2.35 -10.54 -2.68
CA GLY A 101 3.72 -10.55 -2.19
C GLY A 101 4.28 -11.97 -2.06
N TYR A 102 5.59 -12.08 -1.90
CA TYR A 102 6.25 -13.39 -1.79
C TYR A 102 5.84 -14.16 -0.53
N SER A 103 5.45 -13.47 0.53
CA SER A 103 5.01 -14.07 1.80
C SER A 103 3.67 -14.80 1.67
N ALA A 104 2.84 -14.44 0.68
CA ALA A 104 1.56 -15.09 0.45
C ALA A 104 1.67 -16.45 -0.26
N ALA A 105 2.78 -16.74 -0.93
CA ALA A 105 2.89 -17.91 -1.79
C ALA A 105 2.60 -19.24 -1.06
N PRO A 106 3.21 -19.53 0.12
CA PRO A 106 2.98 -20.81 0.79
C PRO A 106 1.49 -21.06 1.12
N ALA A 107 0.82 -20.08 1.73
CA ALA A 107 -0.58 -20.22 2.12
C ALA A 107 -1.52 -20.26 0.90
N SER A 108 -1.22 -19.50 -0.16
CA SER A 108 -2.02 -19.52 -1.38
C SER A 108 -1.94 -20.86 -2.10
N PHE A 109 -0.75 -21.47 -2.24
CA PHE A 109 -0.62 -22.84 -2.79
C PHE A 109 -1.26 -23.87 -1.87
N ALA A 110 -1.12 -23.72 -0.55
CA ALA A 110 -1.76 -24.62 0.40
C ALA A 110 -3.30 -24.59 0.25
N ALA A 111 -3.90 -23.41 0.00
CA ALA A 111 -5.33 -23.28 -0.26
C ALA A 111 -5.76 -24.11 -1.47
N LEU A 112 -5.02 -24.00 -2.61
CA LEU A 112 -5.31 -24.81 -3.79
C LEU A 112 -5.18 -26.31 -3.53
N PHE A 113 -4.11 -26.75 -2.85
CA PHE A 113 -3.90 -28.18 -2.54
C PHE A 113 -4.89 -28.73 -1.50
N SER A 114 -5.54 -27.85 -0.75
CA SER A 114 -6.56 -28.21 0.23
C SER A 114 -7.99 -28.00 -0.29
N HIS A 115 -8.15 -27.59 -1.54
CA HIS A 115 -9.44 -27.24 -2.16
C HIS A 115 -10.23 -26.20 -1.36
N LEU A 116 -9.52 -25.28 -0.68
CA LEU A 116 -10.15 -24.19 0.05
C LEU A 116 -10.38 -22.99 -0.88
N PRO A 117 -11.47 -22.23 -0.70
CA PRO A 117 -11.68 -20.97 -1.43
C PRO A 117 -10.48 -20.04 -1.26
N LEU A 118 -9.92 -19.57 -2.39
CA LEU A 118 -8.83 -18.63 -2.46
C LEU A 118 -9.32 -17.30 -3.02
N PHE A 119 -9.30 -16.26 -2.22
CA PHE A 119 -9.59 -14.89 -2.61
C PHE A 119 -8.30 -14.12 -2.74
N ILE A 120 -8.12 -13.39 -3.85
CA ILE A 120 -6.90 -12.63 -4.11
C ILE A 120 -7.25 -11.16 -4.27
N HIS A 121 -6.56 -10.29 -3.53
CA HIS A 121 -6.57 -8.86 -3.77
C HIS A 121 -5.24 -8.43 -4.43
N GLU A 122 -5.34 -7.86 -5.64
CA GLU A 122 -4.20 -7.24 -6.31
C GLU A 122 -4.20 -5.74 -6.07
N GLN A 123 -3.15 -5.26 -5.44
CA GLN A 123 -3.06 -3.85 -5.05
C GLN A 123 -2.59 -2.92 -6.16
N ASN A 124 -1.83 -3.42 -7.15
CA ASN A 124 -1.21 -2.61 -8.19
C ASN A 124 -1.93 -2.73 -9.53
N SER A 125 -1.81 -1.69 -10.34
CA SER A 125 -2.30 -1.69 -11.73
C SER A 125 -1.60 -2.73 -12.62
N LYS A 126 -0.35 -3.07 -12.29
CA LYS A 126 0.39 -4.18 -12.92
C LYS A 126 0.53 -5.31 -11.92
N SER A 127 -0.23 -6.36 -12.16
CA SER A 127 -0.31 -7.50 -11.25
C SER A 127 1.04 -8.14 -10.97
N GLY A 128 1.24 -8.49 -9.69
CA GLY A 128 2.40 -9.25 -9.24
C GLY A 128 2.43 -10.65 -9.86
N SER A 129 3.64 -11.22 -9.99
CA SER A 129 3.82 -12.52 -10.67
C SER A 129 3.08 -13.66 -9.98
N LEU A 130 3.02 -13.66 -8.64
CA LEU A 130 2.27 -14.65 -7.88
C LEU A 130 0.76 -14.53 -8.16
N ASN A 131 0.22 -13.33 -8.06
CA ASN A 131 -1.21 -13.08 -8.27
C ASN A 131 -1.63 -13.42 -9.72
N MET A 132 -0.79 -13.11 -10.71
CA MET A 132 -1.02 -13.51 -12.10
C MET A 132 -1.06 -15.03 -12.27
N LEU A 133 -0.15 -15.77 -11.63
CA LEU A 133 -0.09 -17.23 -11.68
C LEU A 133 -1.33 -17.85 -11.04
N LEU A 134 -1.79 -17.30 -9.93
CA LEU A 134 -2.89 -17.86 -9.14
C LEU A 134 -4.28 -17.36 -9.57
N LYS A 135 -4.36 -16.28 -10.35
CA LYS A 135 -5.64 -15.70 -10.81
C LYS A 135 -6.60 -16.72 -11.44
N PRO A 136 -6.17 -17.65 -12.33
CA PRO A 136 -7.08 -18.63 -12.92
C PRO A 136 -7.68 -19.64 -11.92
N PHE A 137 -7.05 -19.79 -10.75
CA PHE A 137 -7.45 -20.74 -9.71
C PHE A 137 -8.12 -20.06 -8.51
N ALA A 138 -8.19 -18.73 -8.52
CA ALA A 138 -8.82 -17.98 -7.45
C ALA A 138 -10.35 -18.11 -7.54
N THR A 139 -11.01 -18.29 -6.40
CA THR A 139 -12.47 -18.22 -6.29
C THR A 139 -12.97 -16.84 -6.70
N LYS A 140 -12.24 -15.79 -6.32
CA LYS A 140 -12.46 -14.43 -6.80
C LYS A 140 -11.17 -13.62 -6.76
N PHE A 141 -11.01 -12.76 -7.77
CA PHE A 141 -9.90 -11.83 -7.90
C PHE A 141 -10.41 -10.40 -7.78
N PHE A 142 -9.85 -9.62 -6.86
CA PHE A 142 -10.23 -8.26 -6.57
C PHE A 142 -9.10 -7.30 -6.99
N SER A 143 -9.45 -6.24 -7.70
CA SER A 143 -8.52 -5.15 -8.03
C SER A 143 -9.27 -3.84 -8.27
N ALA A 144 -8.70 -2.73 -7.85
CA ALA A 144 -9.23 -1.40 -8.15
C ALA A 144 -8.86 -0.90 -9.56
N PHE A 145 -8.05 -1.65 -10.30
CA PHE A 145 -7.54 -1.28 -11.63
C PHE A 145 -8.05 -2.16 -12.76
N GLU A 146 -8.94 -3.11 -12.50
CA GLU A 146 -9.55 -3.96 -13.53
C GLU A 146 -10.92 -3.47 -13.97
N LYS A 147 -11.49 -4.08 -15.03
CA LYS A 147 -12.83 -3.70 -15.56
C LYS A 147 -13.92 -3.85 -14.50
N GLU A 148 -13.89 -4.95 -13.74
CA GLU A 148 -14.74 -5.12 -12.57
C GLU A 148 -14.03 -4.49 -11.36
N ILE A 149 -14.20 -3.19 -11.22
CA ILE A 149 -13.57 -2.42 -10.15
C ILE A 149 -14.04 -2.95 -8.79
N SER A 150 -13.09 -3.39 -8.00
CA SER A 150 -13.31 -3.69 -6.59
C SER A 150 -12.81 -2.53 -5.73
N PRO A 151 -13.50 -2.18 -4.64
CA PRO A 151 -13.04 -1.11 -3.77
C PRO A 151 -11.66 -1.44 -3.21
N TYR A 152 -10.80 -0.44 -3.15
CA TYR A 152 -9.48 -0.60 -2.52
C TYR A 152 -9.63 -0.50 -1.00
N PRO A 153 -9.07 -1.43 -0.21
CA PRO A 153 -9.12 -1.37 1.25
C PRO A 153 -8.24 -0.23 1.78
N VAL A 154 -8.85 0.83 2.25
CA VAL A 154 -8.20 1.95 2.94
C VAL A 154 -8.80 2.08 4.33
N ALA A 155 -7.97 2.35 5.34
CA ALA A 155 -8.45 2.54 6.71
C ALA A 155 -9.37 3.77 6.81
N ASP A 156 -10.46 3.62 7.56
CA ASP A 156 -11.51 4.65 7.71
C ASP A 156 -10.96 6.01 8.15
N LYS A 157 -9.92 6.01 8.98
CA LYS A 157 -9.27 7.22 9.49
C LYS A 157 -8.74 8.19 8.40
N PHE A 158 -8.40 7.70 7.19
CA PHE A 158 -8.02 8.59 6.09
C PHE A 158 -9.22 9.34 5.54
N PHE A 159 -10.40 8.70 5.47
CA PHE A 159 -11.65 9.34 5.07
C PHE A 159 -12.15 10.33 6.14
N ASP A 160 -12.03 9.97 7.42
CA ASP A 160 -12.47 10.80 8.53
C ASP A 160 -11.67 12.11 8.64
N ASN A 161 -10.43 12.10 8.14
CA ASN A 161 -9.55 13.26 8.07
C ASN A 161 -9.54 13.95 6.69
N ALA A 162 -10.47 13.59 5.77
CA ALA A 162 -10.59 14.22 4.47
C ALA A 162 -11.13 15.65 4.55
N ARG A 163 -10.62 16.54 3.70
CA ARG A 163 -11.12 17.92 3.53
C ARG A 163 -10.85 18.42 2.12
N ILE A 164 -11.66 19.32 1.62
CA ILE A 164 -11.40 19.99 0.34
C ILE A 164 -10.28 21.03 0.54
N ARG A 165 -9.26 20.98 -0.32
CA ARG A 165 -8.11 21.87 -0.34
C ARG A 165 -8.37 23.00 -1.34
N LYS A 166 -8.27 24.24 -0.88
CA LYS A 166 -8.52 25.42 -1.69
C LYS A 166 -7.27 26.24 -1.95
N GLU A 167 -6.41 26.33 -0.94
CA GLU A 167 -5.20 27.12 -0.92
C GLU A 167 -3.99 26.26 -0.61
N LEU A 168 -2.84 26.62 -1.14
CA LEU A 168 -1.58 25.95 -0.89
C LEU A 168 -0.82 26.64 0.26
N LYS A 169 -0.90 26.08 1.46
CA LYS A 169 -0.18 26.55 2.65
C LYS A 169 0.82 25.52 3.19
N ASN A 170 0.56 24.24 2.96
CA ASN A 170 1.39 23.16 3.49
C ASN A 170 1.59 22.10 2.41
N ILE A 171 2.84 21.67 2.20
CA ILE A 171 3.19 20.56 1.32
C ILE A 171 3.71 19.40 2.17
N ILE A 172 3.22 18.18 1.88
CA ILE A 172 3.77 16.97 2.47
C ILE A 172 4.60 16.19 1.44
N PHE A 173 5.81 15.80 1.83
CA PHE A 173 6.69 14.93 1.06
C PHE A 173 6.66 13.51 1.63
N LEU A 174 6.36 12.51 0.79
CA LEU A 174 6.16 11.12 1.18
C LEU A 174 7.05 10.18 0.38
N GLY A 175 8.09 9.65 1.03
CA GLY A 175 8.98 8.63 0.45
C GLY A 175 8.46 7.19 0.58
N GLY A 176 7.35 6.97 1.31
CA GLY A 176 6.88 5.65 1.73
C GLY A 176 7.56 5.14 3.01
N SER A 177 7.18 3.94 3.46
CA SER A 177 7.60 3.39 4.77
C SER A 177 9.11 3.20 4.95
N GLN A 178 9.87 3.12 3.87
CA GLN A 178 11.34 2.97 3.91
C GLN A 178 12.08 4.28 3.62
N GLY A 179 11.35 5.37 3.32
CA GLY A 179 11.91 6.60 2.81
C GLY A 179 12.27 6.50 1.32
N ALA A 180 12.60 7.62 0.71
CA ALA A 180 13.05 7.70 -0.67
C ALA A 180 14.05 8.84 -0.83
N GLN A 181 15.32 8.50 -0.98
CA GLN A 181 16.41 9.48 -1.08
C GLN A 181 16.08 10.62 -2.05
N PHE A 182 15.59 10.31 -3.25
CA PHE A 182 15.23 11.32 -4.24
C PHE A 182 14.13 12.29 -3.76
N ILE A 183 13.09 11.77 -3.08
CA ILE A 183 12.03 12.62 -2.50
C ILE A 183 12.62 13.52 -1.42
N ASN A 184 13.53 13.00 -0.59
CA ASN A 184 14.21 13.76 0.43
C ASN A 184 15.06 14.88 -0.19
N GLU A 185 15.86 14.57 -1.20
CA GLU A 185 16.68 15.57 -1.92
C GLU A 185 15.80 16.62 -2.62
N LEU A 186 14.70 16.22 -3.24
CA LEU A 186 13.75 17.14 -3.86
C LEU A 186 13.11 18.07 -2.82
N ALA A 187 12.71 17.56 -1.66
CA ALA A 187 12.15 18.36 -0.58
C ALA A 187 13.15 19.42 -0.08
N LEU A 188 14.41 19.00 0.14
CA LEU A 188 15.48 19.90 0.59
C LEU A 188 15.81 20.97 -0.45
N ASN A 189 15.86 20.62 -1.73
CA ASN A 189 16.15 21.57 -2.82
C ASN A 189 15.00 22.57 -3.07
N LEU A 190 13.75 22.16 -2.81
CA LEU A 190 12.58 23.03 -2.92
C LEU A 190 12.39 23.94 -1.70
N ALA A 191 12.96 23.59 -0.56
CA ALA A 191 12.69 24.24 0.71
C ALA A 191 12.88 25.78 0.70
N PRO A 192 13.96 26.36 0.11
CA PRO A 192 14.09 27.80 0.05
C PRO A 192 12.96 28.48 -0.75
N LYS A 193 12.59 27.92 -1.91
CA LYS A 193 11.51 28.44 -2.75
C LYS A 193 10.14 28.35 -2.08
N LEU A 194 9.90 27.28 -1.32
CA LEU A 194 8.67 27.10 -0.54
C LEU A 194 8.60 28.12 0.59
N GLN A 195 9.71 28.38 1.28
CA GLN A 195 9.80 29.39 2.34
C GLN A 195 9.53 30.81 1.80
N GLU A 196 10.07 31.17 0.65
CA GLU A 196 9.79 32.45 -0.01
C GLU A 196 8.30 32.66 -0.30
N GLN A 197 7.54 31.59 -0.53
CA GLN A 197 6.08 31.62 -0.74
C GLN A 197 5.28 31.40 0.54
N ASN A 198 5.92 31.37 1.70
CA ASN A 198 5.28 31.05 3.00
C ASN A 198 4.58 29.69 3.01
N ILE A 199 5.06 28.72 2.24
CA ILE A 199 4.53 27.35 2.20
C ILE A 199 5.31 26.50 3.20
N LYS A 200 4.60 25.91 4.18
CA LYS A 200 5.19 25.06 5.21
C LYS A 200 5.45 23.63 4.68
N ILE A 201 6.46 22.99 5.25
CA ILE A 201 6.92 21.67 4.84
C ILE A 201 6.59 20.64 5.94
N ILE A 202 5.96 19.54 5.52
CA ILE A 202 5.79 18.31 6.28
C ILE A 202 6.58 17.24 5.54
N HIS A 203 7.52 16.53 6.19
CA HIS A 203 8.42 15.66 5.45
C HIS A 203 8.65 14.31 6.14
N GLN A 204 8.14 13.23 5.52
CA GLN A 204 8.48 11.86 5.87
C GLN A 204 9.79 11.45 5.18
N CYS A 205 10.90 11.54 5.89
CA CYS A 205 12.22 11.29 5.32
C CYS A 205 12.72 9.84 5.50
N GLY A 206 12.05 9.04 6.34
CA GLY A 206 12.51 7.69 6.67
C GLY A 206 13.66 7.68 7.68
N LYS A 207 13.79 6.56 8.39
CA LYS A 207 14.73 6.43 9.51
C LYS A 207 16.18 6.72 9.13
N ASN A 208 16.62 6.27 7.95
CA ASN A 208 18.03 6.37 7.56
C ASN A 208 18.47 7.81 7.24
N ASP A 209 17.57 8.65 6.74
CA ASP A 209 17.88 10.01 6.31
C ASP A 209 17.40 11.08 7.30
N PHE A 210 16.75 10.70 8.40
CA PHE A 210 16.12 11.63 9.34
C PHE A 210 17.08 12.69 9.85
N GLU A 211 18.23 12.28 10.42
CA GLU A 211 19.22 13.22 10.95
C GLU A 211 19.88 14.08 9.87
N LYS A 212 20.08 13.55 8.66
CA LYS A 212 20.60 14.29 7.52
C LYS A 212 19.62 15.40 7.11
N CYS A 213 18.35 15.07 6.95
CA CYS A 213 17.30 16.02 6.60
C CYS A 213 17.16 17.11 7.67
N LYS A 214 17.15 16.72 8.96
CA LYS A 214 17.07 17.65 10.09
C LYS A 214 18.17 18.69 10.06
N LYS A 215 19.42 18.24 9.96
CA LYS A 215 20.59 19.13 9.89
C LYS A 215 20.52 20.08 8.69
N HIS A 216 20.04 19.58 7.54
CA HIS A 216 19.93 20.41 6.34
C HIS A 216 18.88 21.51 6.49
N TYR A 217 17.67 21.22 6.99
CA TYR A 217 16.67 22.26 7.28
C TYR A 217 17.18 23.28 8.31
N GLN A 218 17.90 22.82 9.34
CA GLN A 218 18.52 23.71 10.32
C GLN A 218 19.57 24.65 9.68
N SER A 219 20.43 24.14 8.79
CA SER A 219 21.45 24.95 8.10
C SER A 219 20.85 26.02 7.19
N LEU A 220 19.64 25.79 6.67
CA LEU A 220 18.89 26.75 5.88
C LEU A 220 18.01 27.69 6.72
N ASN A 221 17.99 27.52 8.05
CA ASN A 221 17.07 28.21 8.95
C ASN A 221 15.59 28.05 8.54
N ILE A 222 15.21 26.85 8.09
CA ILE A 222 13.85 26.52 7.65
C ILE A 222 13.20 25.62 8.70
N GLN A 223 12.00 26.01 9.17
CA GLN A 223 11.18 25.17 10.03
C GLN A 223 10.37 24.17 9.17
N ALA A 224 10.64 22.89 9.35
CA ALA A 224 9.89 21.79 8.73
C ALA A 224 9.42 20.79 9.79
N ASP A 225 8.21 20.27 9.62
CA ASP A 225 7.70 19.15 10.43
C ASP A 225 8.23 17.85 9.83
N ILE A 226 9.36 17.37 10.36
CA ILE A 226 10.06 16.18 9.86
C ILE A 226 9.81 14.97 10.75
N PHE A 227 9.63 13.81 10.14
CA PHE A 227 9.47 12.53 10.83
C PHE A 227 10.03 11.37 9.99
N ASP A 228 10.44 10.31 10.66
CA ASP A 228 10.93 9.09 10.02
C ASP A 228 9.77 8.21 9.55
N PHE A 229 8.87 7.90 10.46
CA PHE A 229 7.67 7.09 10.24
C PHE A 229 6.54 7.61 11.14
N SER A 230 5.28 7.46 10.69
CA SER A 230 4.11 7.81 11.50
C SER A 230 3.06 6.71 11.43
N LEU A 231 2.54 6.32 12.59
CA LEU A 231 1.34 5.47 12.71
C LEU A 231 0.05 6.26 12.45
N ASN A 232 0.12 7.60 12.56
CA ASN A 232 -0.98 8.54 12.36
C ASN A 232 -0.71 9.44 11.15
N LEU A 233 -0.40 8.80 10.01
CA LEU A 233 -0.08 9.52 8.76
C LEU A 233 -1.28 10.35 8.26
N GLU A 234 -2.50 9.90 8.54
CA GLU A 234 -3.74 10.60 8.21
C GLU A 234 -3.83 11.98 8.84
N GLU A 235 -3.30 12.19 10.06
CA GLU A 235 -3.26 13.50 10.70
C GLU A 235 -2.25 14.44 10.02
N LYS A 236 -1.11 13.90 9.58
CA LYS A 236 -0.14 14.66 8.78
C LYS A 236 -0.73 15.04 7.42
N MET A 237 -1.44 14.13 6.77
CA MET A 237 -2.13 14.38 5.50
C MET A 237 -3.27 15.38 5.65
N LYS A 238 -4.03 15.36 6.76
CA LYS A 238 -5.07 16.35 7.07
C LYS A 238 -4.54 17.77 7.06
N ASN A 239 -3.32 17.97 7.56
CA ASN A 239 -2.68 19.27 7.65
C ASN A 239 -2.03 19.73 6.34
N ALA A 240 -1.90 18.85 5.34
CA ALA A 240 -1.32 19.15 4.04
C ALA A 240 -2.37 19.61 3.03
N ASP A 241 -1.95 20.44 2.08
CA ASP A 241 -2.79 20.92 0.97
C ASP A 241 -2.38 20.28 -0.36
N LEU A 242 -1.13 19.85 -0.48
CA LEU A 242 -0.57 19.14 -1.61
C LEU A 242 0.40 18.07 -1.12
N ALA A 243 0.39 16.91 -1.75
CA ALA A 243 1.39 15.88 -1.54
C ALA A 243 2.37 15.78 -2.72
N ILE A 244 3.64 15.53 -2.43
CA ILE A 244 4.64 15.08 -3.38
C ILE A 244 5.08 13.70 -2.94
N SER A 245 4.79 12.65 -3.73
CA SER A 245 4.85 11.28 -3.23
C SER A 245 5.36 10.28 -4.27
N ARG A 246 5.94 9.18 -3.80
CA ARG A 246 6.02 7.95 -4.58
C ARG A 246 4.61 7.41 -4.86
N ALA A 247 4.44 6.64 -5.96
CA ALA A 247 3.14 6.13 -6.38
C ALA A 247 2.92 4.65 -5.98
N GLY A 248 3.25 4.29 -4.75
CA GLY A 248 2.83 3.01 -4.18
C GLY A 248 1.31 2.96 -4.05
N ALA A 249 0.69 1.84 -4.41
CA ALA A 249 -0.78 1.76 -4.51
C ALA A 249 -1.48 2.11 -3.19
N SER A 250 -1.01 1.62 -2.04
CA SER A 250 -1.64 1.95 -0.74
C SER A 250 -1.59 3.44 -0.46
N THR A 251 -0.42 4.07 -0.59
CA THR A 251 -0.28 5.52 -0.37
C THR A 251 -1.13 6.31 -1.37
N LEU A 252 -1.20 5.87 -2.64
CA LEU A 252 -2.05 6.52 -3.64
C LEU A 252 -3.54 6.51 -3.21
N PHE A 253 -4.07 5.37 -2.78
CA PHE A 253 -5.47 5.29 -2.35
C PHE A 253 -5.71 5.94 -0.98
N GLU A 254 -4.73 5.97 -0.08
CA GLU A 254 -4.77 6.76 1.17
C GLU A 254 -4.86 8.25 0.88
N LEU A 255 -4.08 8.76 -0.09
CA LEU A 255 -4.15 10.15 -0.56
C LEU A 255 -5.50 10.46 -1.21
N CYS A 256 -6.04 9.55 -2.03
CA CYS A 256 -7.39 9.69 -2.59
C CYS A 256 -8.46 9.72 -1.50
N ALA A 257 -8.41 8.81 -0.53
CA ALA A 257 -9.35 8.75 0.60
C ALA A 257 -9.31 10.03 1.44
N ASN A 258 -8.12 10.60 1.61
CA ASN A 258 -7.93 11.89 2.29
C ASN A 258 -8.25 13.10 1.39
N THR A 259 -8.64 12.88 0.12
CA THR A 259 -8.90 13.92 -0.90
C THR A 259 -7.74 14.90 -1.09
N LEU A 260 -6.49 14.44 -0.90
CA LEU A 260 -5.29 15.25 -0.95
C LEU A 260 -4.71 15.27 -2.37
N PRO A 261 -4.74 16.43 -3.07
CA PRO A 261 -4.10 16.59 -4.38
C PRO A 261 -2.64 16.14 -4.33
N THR A 262 -2.17 15.47 -5.37
CA THR A 262 -0.84 14.85 -5.34
C THR A 262 -0.11 15.02 -6.65
N ILE A 263 1.19 15.35 -6.57
CA ILE A 263 2.15 15.16 -7.64
C ILE A 263 2.92 13.87 -7.36
N PHE A 264 2.82 12.92 -8.27
CA PHE A 264 3.53 11.64 -8.13
C PHE A 264 4.88 11.67 -8.83
N ILE A 265 5.87 11.08 -8.15
CA ILE A 265 7.21 10.80 -8.69
C ILE A 265 7.42 9.30 -8.56
N PRO A 266 7.00 8.50 -9.56
CA PRO A 266 7.11 7.05 -9.51
C PRO A 266 8.56 6.59 -9.33
N TYR A 267 8.75 5.51 -8.56
CA TYR A 267 10.06 4.90 -8.42
C TYR A 267 10.47 4.22 -9.74
N PRO A 268 11.60 4.63 -10.37
CA PRO A 268 11.94 4.20 -11.73
C PRO A 268 12.29 2.72 -11.85
N TYR A 269 12.71 2.09 -10.74
CA TYR A 269 13.08 0.66 -10.71
C TYR A 269 11.96 -0.23 -10.15
N ALA A 270 10.73 0.30 -10.07
CA ALA A 270 9.57 -0.49 -9.65
C ALA A 270 9.30 -1.63 -10.64
N ALA A 271 9.12 -2.85 -10.13
CA ALA A 271 8.88 -4.03 -10.96
C ALA A 271 7.73 -3.78 -11.96
N LYS A 272 7.95 -4.08 -13.25
CA LYS A 272 6.99 -3.81 -14.34
C LYS A 272 6.51 -2.34 -14.39
N ASN A 273 7.29 -1.43 -13.84
CA ASN A 273 6.96 0.01 -13.74
C ASN A 273 5.58 0.27 -13.09
N HIS A 274 5.18 -0.56 -12.10
CA HIS A 274 3.84 -0.53 -11.53
C HIS A 274 3.49 0.82 -10.89
N GLN A 275 4.48 1.54 -10.30
CA GLN A 275 4.21 2.84 -9.70
C GLN A 275 3.78 3.89 -10.74
N TYR A 276 4.41 3.90 -11.91
CA TYR A 276 3.97 4.77 -13.02
C TYR A 276 2.53 4.46 -13.41
N PHE A 277 2.20 3.19 -13.61
CA PHE A 277 0.85 2.80 -14.02
C PHE A 277 -0.20 3.01 -12.92
N ASN A 278 0.18 2.91 -11.64
CA ASN A 278 -0.71 3.31 -10.54
C ASN A 278 -1.07 4.80 -10.62
N ALA A 279 -0.06 5.67 -10.77
CA ALA A 279 -0.29 7.11 -10.88
C ALA A 279 -1.01 7.48 -12.19
N LYS A 280 -0.72 6.78 -13.29
CA LYS A 280 -1.37 7.00 -14.59
C LYS A 280 -2.89 6.82 -14.52
N PHE A 281 -3.39 5.91 -13.70
CA PHE A 281 -4.82 5.75 -13.44
C PHE A 281 -5.49 7.05 -12.98
N LEU A 282 -4.83 7.86 -12.16
CA LEU A 282 -5.32 9.17 -11.74
C LEU A 282 -5.00 10.26 -12.77
N GLN A 283 -3.85 10.20 -13.42
CA GLN A 283 -3.47 11.17 -14.44
C GLN A 283 -4.42 11.14 -15.64
N ASP A 284 -4.86 9.97 -16.09
CA ASP A 284 -5.82 9.81 -17.19
C ASP A 284 -7.19 10.44 -16.88
N GLN A 285 -7.45 10.67 -15.59
CA GLN A 285 -8.63 11.37 -15.10
C GLN A 285 -8.33 12.85 -14.73
N ALA A 286 -7.13 13.37 -15.04
CA ALA A 286 -6.68 14.70 -14.66
C ALA A 286 -6.77 14.98 -13.13
N LEU A 287 -6.47 13.97 -12.29
CA LEU A 287 -6.53 14.04 -10.83
C LEU A 287 -5.15 14.12 -10.16
N CYS A 288 -4.08 13.98 -10.94
CA CYS A 288 -2.71 14.17 -10.48
C CYS A 288 -1.80 14.61 -11.61
N GLN A 289 -0.61 15.03 -11.25
CA GLN A 289 0.51 15.17 -12.19
C GLN A 289 1.54 14.08 -11.91
N ILE A 290 2.26 13.66 -12.96
CA ILE A 290 3.37 12.69 -12.87
C ILE A 290 4.63 13.36 -13.39
N PHE A 291 5.69 13.33 -12.61
CA PHE A 291 7.02 13.70 -13.02
C PHE A 291 7.98 12.52 -12.91
N MET A 292 8.76 12.28 -13.94
CA MET A 292 9.76 11.23 -13.91
C MET A 292 11.03 11.73 -13.22
N GLN A 293 11.54 10.97 -12.26
CA GLN A 293 12.69 11.35 -11.44
C GLN A 293 13.87 11.91 -12.23
N ASN A 294 14.19 11.31 -13.38
CA ASN A 294 15.38 11.65 -14.17
C ASN A 294 15.19 12.89 -15.08
N SER A 295 14.00 13.49 -15.12
CA SER A 295 13.66 14.60 -16.01
C SER A 295 13.14 15.84 -15.27
N ILE A 296 13.29 15.89 -13.95
CA ILE A 296 12.81 17.03 -13.16
C ILE A 296 13.77 18.22 -13.31
N ASN A 297 13.27 19.30 -13.91
CA ASN A 297 13.82 20.64 -13.75
C ASN A 297 13.15 21.30 -12.54
N LEU A 298 13.94 21.77 -11.59
CA LEU A 298 13.42 22.26 -10.30
C LEU A 298 12.51 23.48 -10.44
N ASP A 299 12.86 24.42 -11.36
CA ASP A 299 12.08 25.65 -11.56
C ASP A 299 10.74 25.37 -12.24
N GLU A 300 10.73 24.51 -13.26
CA GLU A 300 9.51 24.09 -13.93
C GLU A 300 8.61 23.27 -13.00
N PHE A 301 9.21 22.41 -12.20
CA PHE A 301 8.49 21.62 -11.20
C PHE A 301 7.84 22.54 -10.16
N PHE A 302 8.59 23.52 -9.64
CA PHE A 302 8.04 24.48 -8.68
C PHE A 302 6.90 25.31 -9.29
N LYS A 303 7.05 25.79 -10.53
CA LYS A 303 5.95 26.47 -11.25
C LYS A 303 4.72 25.58 -11.42
N SER A 304 4.90 24.28 -11.63
CA SER A 304 3.78 23.33 -11.75
C SER A 304 3.02 23.18 -10.44
N ILE A 305 3.72 23.18 -9.30
CA ILE A 305 3.11 23.16 -7.96
C ILE A 305 2.14 24.34 -7.79
N LEU A 306 2.59 25.56 -8.13
CA LEU A 306 1.80 26.78 -7.93
C LEU A 306 0.60 26.92 -8.88
N LYS A 307 0.57 26.16 -9.98
CA LYS A 307 -0.51 26.19 -10.97
C LYS A 307 -1.63 25.18 -10.75
N LEU A 308 -1.49 24.29 -9.75
CA LEU A 308 -2.49 23.25 -9.51
C LEU A 308 -3.82 23.83 -9.02
N ASN A 309 -4.91 23.40 -9.64
CA ASN A 309 -6.25 23.68 -9.14
C ASN A 309 -6.60 22.67 -8.04
N LEU A 310 -6.19 22.99 -6.82
CA LEU A 310 -6.33 22.11 -5.67
C LEU A 310 -7.80 21.77 -5.36
N GLU A 311 -8.70 22.76 -5.44
CA GLU A 311 -10.12 22.57 -5.11
C GLU A 311 -10.79 21.61 -6.08
N ASN A 312 -10.56 21.76 -7.38
CA ASN A 312 -11.13 20.87 -8.40
C ASN A 312 -10.63 19.44 -8.22
N ILE A 313 -9.30 19.27 -8.04
CA ILE A 313 -8.71 17.94 -7.85
C ILE A 313 -9.23 17.32 -6.56
N SER A 314 -9.19 18.04 -5.44
CA SER A 314 -9.62 17.56 -4.13
C SER A 314 -11.09 17.12 -4.13
N THR A 315 -11.98 17.91 -4.75
CA THR A 315 -13.41 17.57 -4.87
C THR A 315 -13.63 16.28 -5.67
N ARG A 316 -12.92 16.12 -6.78
CA ARG A 316 -13.09 14.95 -7.66
C ARG A 316 -12.46 13.68 -7.09
N LEU A 317 -11.43 13.79 -6.25
CA LEU A 317 -10.82 12.64 -5.56
C LEU A 317 -11.80 11.91 -4.64
N GLN A 318 -12.85 12.55 -4.14
CA GLN A 318 -13.91 11.93 -3.35
C GLN A 318 -14.58 10.73 -4.03
N ASN A 319 -14.55 10.68 -5.36
CA ASN A 319 -15.20 9.63 -6.15
C ASN A 319 -14.27 8.47 -6.53
N ILE A 320 -12.99 8.52 -6.16
CA ILE A 320 -11.99 7.51 -6.58
C ILE A 320 -12.00 6.28 -5.68
N THR A 321 -12.28 6.47 -4.41
CA THR A 321 -12.36 5.38 -3.44
C THR A 321 -13.48 5.65 -2.45
N GLN A 322 -13.90 4.62 -1.72
CA GLN A 322 -15.03 4.72 -0.80
C GLN A 322 -14.69 4.11 0.55
N LYS A 323 -15.30 4.64 1.59
CA LYS A 323 -15.23 4.09 2.94
C LYS A 323 -15.81 2.68 2.95
N ASN A 324 -15.36 1.84 3.89
CA ASN A 324 -15.77 0.45 4.03
C ASN A 324 -15.34 -0.49 2.87
N GLY A 325 -14.31 -0.13 2.10
CA GLY A 325 -13.80 -0.98 1.01
C GLY A 325 -13.45 -2.40 1.46
N ALA A 326 -12.82 -2.56 2.62
CA ALA A 326 -12.52 -3.87 3.19
C ALA A 326 -13.78 -4.68 3.57
N ASP A 327 -14.81 -4.00 4.11
CA ASP A 327 -16.10 -4.65 4.46
C ASP A 327 -16.80 -5.19 3.21
N MET A 328 -16.74 -4.47 2.11
CA MET A 328 -17.29 -4.92 0.82
C MET A 328 -16.53 -6.10 0.23
N LEU A 329 -15.19 -6.13 0.37
CA LEU A 329 -14.38 -7.25 -0.08
C LEU A 329 -14.68 -8.51 0.73
N ILE A 330 -14.71 -8.40 2.06
CA ILE A 330 -15.08 -9.52 2.95
C ILE A 330 -16.51 -10.02 2.66
N GLN A 331 -17.46 -9.09 2.46
CA GLN A 331 -18.82 -9.43 2.10
C GLN A 331 -18.87 -10.22 0.78
N LYS A 332 -18.28 -9.68 -0.28
CA LYS A 332 -18.23 -10.30 -1.61
C LYS A 332 -17.48 -11.64 -1.62
N ALA A 333 -16.46 -11.80 -0.77
CA ALA A 333 -15.68 -13.01 -0.69
C ALA A 333 -16.45 -14.13 0.04
N LEU A 334 -16.92 -13.84 1.24
CA LEU A 334 -17.34 -14.87 2.18
C LEU A 334 -18.85 -15.08 2.20
N PHE A 335 -19.66 -14.10 1.87
CA PHE A 335 -21.11 -14.21 1.97
C PHE A 335 -21.77 -14.35 0.59
N ASP A 336 -21.32 -13.62 -0.42
CA ASP A 336 -21.93 -13.70 -1.76
C ASP A 336 -21.50 -14.95 -2.55
N ASN A 337 -20.31 -15.54 -2.20
CA ASN A 337 -19.78 -16.71 -2.92
C ASN A 337 -19.93 -18.04 -2.15
N LEU A 338 -20.15 -18.06 -0.84
CA LEU A 338 -20.32 -19.30 -0.07
C LEU A 338 -21.75 -19.86 -0.15
N THR A 339 -22.71 -19.13 -0.66
CA THR A 339 -24.08 -19.62 -0.95
C THR A 339 -24.13 -20.68 -2.06
N PHE A 340 -23.07 -20.86 -2.84
CA PHE A 340 -22.99 -21.84 -3.93
C PHE A 340 -22.28 -23.16 -3.55
N ILE A 341 -21.83 -23.33 -2.29
CA ILE A 341 -21.07 -24.51 -1.81
C ILE A 341 -21.90 -25.32 -0.79
N ARG A 342 -23.23 -25.28 -0.89
CA ARG A 342 -24.12 -26.18 -0.15
C ARG A 342 -24.70 -27.26 -1.07
#